data_235094e0e4931ce73c95681eeba0f5a6
#
_entry.id   235094e0e4931ce73c95681eeba0f5a6
#
_cell.length_a   1.000
_cell.length_b   1.000
_cell.length_c   1.000
_cell.angle_alpha   90.00
_cell.angle_beta   90.00
_cell.angle_gamma   90.00
#
_symmetry.space_group_name_H-M   'P 1'
#
loop_
_entity.id
_entity.type
_entity.pdbx_description
1 polymer ?
#
loop_
_entity_poly.entity_id
_entity_poly.type
_entity_poly.pdbx_seq_one_letter_code
_entity_poly.pdbx_strand_id
1 'polypeptide(L)'
;VAGQTKLTQSDLEDLAKRHDEVAHEITQTQQQLKTHIEQLASNNQGEMMKALHDVHENWQRSCGDIVKNLEGMSQNIRQSSQKYGQRDEEVAGRVSRVAHSAPGSGGTHLQSFMGG
;
A
#
# COMPACT_ATOMS: atom_id res chain seq x y z
N VAL A 1 18.88 13.93 -13.11
CA VAL A 1 17.92 14.77 -12.55
C VAL A 1 16.80 13.99 -11.88
N ALA A 2 16.53 14.34 -10.67
CA ALA A 2 15.57 13.64 -9.85
C ALA A 2 14.20 13.53 -10.53
N GLY A 3 13.75 14.58 -11.21
CA GLY A 3 12.48 14.54 -11.92
C GLY A 3 12.44 13.63 -13.12
N GLN A 4 13.57 13.07 -13.49
CA GLN A 4 13.66 12.21 -14.65
C GLN A 4 13.42 10.75 -14.34
N THR A 5 13.34 10.39 -13.07
CA THR A 5 13.07 9.01 -12.69
C THR A 5 11.65 8.65 -13.11
N LYS A 6 11.53 7.73 -14.03
CA LYS A 6 10.22 7.25 -14.46
C LYS A 6 9.71 6.22 -13.48
N LEU A 7 8.45 6.37 -13.11
CA LEU A 7 7.75 5.36 -12.34
C LEU A 7 7.46 4.19 -13.26
N THR A 8 7.89 3.00 -12.87
CA THR A 8 7.67 1.79 -13.66
C THR A 8 6.59 0.93 -13.01
N GLN A 9 6.07 -0.02 -13.78
CA GLN A 9 5.15 -1.03 -13.25
C GLN A 9 5.81 -1.79 -12.11
N SER A 10 7.08 -2.11 -12.25
CA SER A 10 7.85 -2.80 -11.20
C SER A 10 7.94 -1.97 -9.92
N ASP A 11 8.11 -0.66 -10.05
CA ASP A 11 8.15 0.25 -8.90
C ASP A 11 6.82 0.23 -8.14
N LEU A 12 5.71 0.21 -8.86
CA LEU A 12 4.38 0.16 -8.26
C LEU A 12 4.14 -1.19 -7.58
N GLU A 13 4.56 -2.28 -8.19
CA GLU A 13 4.45 -3.61 -7.58
C GLU A 13 5.27 -3.71 -6.31
N ASP A 14 6.49 -3.18 -6.32
CA ASP A 14 7.35 -3.15 -5.14
C ASP A 14 6.72 -2.30 -4.03
N LEU A 15 6.12 -1.17 -4.39
CA LEU A 15 5.44 -0.32 -3.43
C LEU A 15 4.24 -1.02 -2.79
N ALA A 16 3.45 -1.72 -3.60
CA ALA A 16 2.32 -2.51 -3.09
C ALA A 16 2.79 -3.60 -2.13
N LYS A 17 3.85 -4.30 -2.51
CA LYS A 17 4.46 -5.33 -1.68
C LYS A 17 4.94 -4.77 -0.34
N ARG A 18 5.54 -3.58 -0.37
CA ARG A 18 6.00 -2.91 0.84
C ARG A 18 4.84 -2.58 1.77
N HIS A 19 3.71 -2.13 1.23
CA HIS A 19 2.51 -1.89 2.02
C HIS A 19 2.01 -3.17 2.68
N ASP A 20 2.01 -4.28 1.95
CA ASP A 20 1.61 -5.57 2.50
C ASP A 20 2.55 -6.02 3.62
N GLU A 21 3.85 -5.83 3.45
CA GLU A 21 4.84 -6.19 4.46
C GLU A 21 4.63 -5.40 5.75
N VAL A 22 4.40 -4.10 5.63
CA VAL A 22 4.15 -3.24 6.80
C VAL A 22 2.86 -3.65 7.49
N ALA A 23 1.80 -3.92 6.74
CA ALA A 23 0.54 -4.39 7.29
C ALA A 23 0.73 -5.69 8.07
N HIS A 24 1.52 -6.61 7.53
CA HIS A 24 1.82 -7.88 8.17
C HIS A 24 2.63 -7.68 9.46
N GLU A 25 3.62 -6.80 9.45
CA GLU A 25 4.42 -6.47 10.63
C GLU A 25 3.55 -5.88 11.75
N ILE A 26 2.63 -5.00 11.39
CA ILE A 26 1.69 -4.41 12.36
C ILE A 26 0.83 -5.51 12.98
N THR A 27 0.30 -6.41 12.16
CA THR A 27 -0.52 -7.52 12.62
C THR A 27 0.26 -8.43 13.58
N GLN A 28 1.49 -8.72 13.27
CA GLN A 28 2.35 -9.53 14.15
C GLN A 28 2.60 -8.82 15.48
N THR A 29 2.88 -7.53 15.44
CA THR A 29 3.08 -6.73 16.65
C THR A 29 1.82 -6.70 17.51
N GLN A 30 0.65 -6.59 16.88
CA GLN A 30 -0.63 -6.66 17.57
C GLN A 30 -0.79 -7.99 18.32
N GLN A 31 -0.46 -9.09 17.68
CA GLN A 31 -0.54 -10.43 18.27
C GLN A 31 0.41 -10.56 19.46
N GLN A 32 1.64 -10.11 19.30
CA GLN A 32 2.65 -10.18 20.35
C GLN A 32 2.24 -9.36 21.56
N LEU A 33 1.74 -8.15 21.35
CA LEU A 33 1.32 -7.29 22.43
C LEU A 33 0.10 -7.85 23.14
N LYS A 34 -0.84 -8.41 22.38
CA LYS A 34 -2.02 -9.05 22.96
C LYS A 34 -1.62 -10.18 23.90
N THR A 35 -0.71 -11.04 23.48
CA THR A 35 -0.20 -12.14 24.30
C THR A 35 0.47 -11.61 25.55
N HIS A 36 1.25 -10.55 25.44
CA HIS A 36 1.94 -9.94 26.56
C HIS A 36 0.95 -9.38 27.60
N ILE A 37 -0.07 -8.71 27.13
CA ILE A 37 -1.12 -8.14 27.99
C ILE A 37 -1.90 -9.26 28.69
N GLU A 38 -2.21 -10.34 27.99
CA GLU A 38 -2.89 -11.49 28.58
C GLU A 38 -2.05 -12.15 29.67
N GLN A 39 -0.75 -12.25 29.46
CA GLN A 39 0.18 -12.78 30.48
C GLN A 39 0.22 -11.89 31.70
N LEU A 40 0.28 -10.58 31.50
CA LEU A 40 0.25 -9.64 32.64
C LEU A 40 -1.08 -9.72 33.38
N ALA A 41 -2.18 -9.83 32.67
CA ALA A 41 -3.52 -9.91 33.24
C ALA A 41 -3.71 -11.16 34.09
N SER A 42 -3.07 -12.26 33.72
CA SER A 42 -3.19 -13.52 34.50
C SER A 42 -2.59 -13.41 35.89
N ASN A 43 -1.63 -12.50 36.09
CA ASN A 43 -0.92 -12.33 37.35
C ASN A 43 -1.29 -11.03 38.08
N ASN A 44 -2.00 -10.15 37.44
CA ASN A 44 -2.32 -8.84 37.95
C ASN A 44 -3.79 -8.52 37.73
N GLN A 45 -4.44 -8.00 38.72
CA GLN A 45 -5.83 -7.57 38.65
C GLN A 45 -5.94 -6.18 39.26
N GLY A 46 -7.04 -5.52 38.93
CA GLY A 46 -7.32 -4.22 39.48
C GLY A 46 -7.49 -3.16 38.40
N GLU A 47 -7.58 -1.92 38.88
CA GLU A 47 -7.94 -0.80 38.03
C GLU A 47 -6.88 -0.48 36.98
N MET A 48 -5.59 -0.66 37.33
CA MET A 48 -4.51 -0.43 36.38
C MET A 48 -4.61 -1.40 35.19
N MET A 49 -4.95 -2.66 35.46
CA MET A 49 -5.11 -3.63 34.39
C MET A 49 -6.34 -3.33 33.53
N LYS A 50 -7.41 -2.84 34.13
CA LYS A 50 -8.59 -2.40 33.37
C LYS A 50 -8.24 -1.24 32.46
N ALA A 51 -7.51 -0.25 32.99
CA ALA A 51 -7.09 0.91 32.22
C ALA A 51 -6.16 0.48 31.07
N LEU A 52 -5.24 -0.43 31.34
CA LEU A 52 -4.33 -0.96 30.33
C LEU A 52 -5.11 -1.71 29.25
N HIS A 53 -6.11 -2.49 29.64
CA HIS A 53 -6.97 -3.23 28.71
C HIS A 53 -7.70 -2.27 27.78
N ASP A 54 -8.28 -1.19 28.32
CA ASP A 54 -9.01 -0.21 27.54
C ASP A 54 -8.09 0.50 26.55
N VAL A 55 -6.92 0.91 26.98
CA VAL A 55 -5.91 1.54 26.11
C VAL A 55 -5.51 0.56 25.00
N HIS A 56 -5.29 -0.70 25.36
CA HIS A 56 -4.90 -1.73 24.40
C HIS A 56 -6.00 -1.99 23.37
N GLU A 57 -7.25 -2.03 23.79
CA GLU A 57 -8.37 -2.21 22.86
C GLU A 57 -8.46 -1.06 21.86
N ASN A 58 -8.29 0.18 22.33
CA ASN A 58 -8.28 1.33 21.45
C ASN A 58 -7.12 1.28 20.47
N TRP A 59 -5.95 0.89 20.95
CA TRP A 59 -4.77 0.73 20.11
C TRP A 59 -4.97 -0.35 19.06
N GLN A 60 -5.57 -1.49 19.45
CA GLN A 60 -5.87 -2.58 18.52
C GLN A 60 -6.80 -2.12 17.39
N ARG A 61 -7.82 -1.34 17.71
CA ARG A 61 -8.73 -0.80 16.70
C ARG A 61 -8.00 0.15 15.75
N SER A 62 -7.18 1.02 16.30
CA SER A 62 -6.41 1.98 15.48
C SER A 62 -5.45 1.25 14.55
N CYS A 63 -4.74 0.25 15.05
CA CYS A 63 -3.85 -0.56 14.24
C CYS A 63 -4.61 -1.35 13.17
N GLY A 64 -5.77 -1.89 13.52
CA GLY A 64 -6.63 -2.60 12.57
C GLY A 64 -7.06 -1.71 11.42
N ASP A 65 -7.40 -0.46 11.72
CA ASP A 65 -7.76 0.53 10.69
C ASP A 65 -6.57 0.85 9.79
N ILE A 66 -5.39 1.00 10.37
CA ILE A 66 -4.16 1.23 9.61
C ILE A 66 -3.88 0.04 8.68
N VAL A 67 -4.00 -1.17 9.18
CA VAL A 67 -3.79 -2.38 8.37
C VAL A 67 -4.77 -2.42 7.20
N LYS A 68 -6.04 -2.15 7.44
CA LYS A 68 -7.04 -2.10 6.37
C LYS A 68 -6.71 -1.04 5.34
N ASN A 69 -6.27 0.13 5.79
CA ASN A 69 -5.88 1.20 4.88
C ASN A 69 -4.66 0.81 4.04
N LEU A 70 -3.67 0.18 4.65
CA LEU A 70 -2.48 -0.29 3.94
C LEU A 70 -2.83 -1.36 2.92
N GLU A 71 -3.70 -2.29 3.27
CA GLU A 71 -4.15 -3.32 2.35
C GLU A 71 -4.96 -2.74 1.19
N GLY A 72 -5.82 -1.77 1.50
CA GLY A 72 -6.58 -1.06 0.47
C GLY A 72 -5.68 -0.27 -0.48
N MET A 73 -4.67 0.40 0.06
CA MET A 73 -3.66 1.11 -0.74
C MET A 73 -2.86 0.14 -1.61
N SER A 74 -2.48 -1.00 -1.05
CA SER A 74 -1.77 -2.04 -1.80
C SER A 74 -2.58 -2.51 -3.00
N GLN A 75 -3.87 -2.78 -2.81
CA GLN A 75 -4.76 -3.19 -3.89
C GLN A 75 -4.89 -2.10 -4.95
N ASN A 76 -5.06 -0.85 -4.52
CA ASN A 76 -5.17 0.28 -5.44
C ASN A 76 -3.88 0.45 -6.25
N ILE A 77 -2.74 0.29 -5.59
CA ILE A 77 -1.44 0.38 -6.26
C ILE A 77 -1.29 -0.75 -7.28
N ARG A 78 -1.72 -1.96 -6.94
CA ARG A 78 -1.67 -3.09 -7.89
C ARG A 78 -2.57 -2.87 -9.09
N GLN A 79 -3.77 -2.35 -8.88
CA GLN A 79 -4.66 -2.00 -9.98
C GLN A 79 -4.03 -0.92 -10.86
N SER A 80 -3.40 0.07 -10.25
CA SER A 80 -2.69 1.11 -10.99
C SER A 80 -1.50 0.52 -11.76
N SER A 81 -0.78 -0.41 -11.15
CA SER A 81 0.32 -1.11 -11.80
C SER A 81 -0.13 -1.84 -13.06
N GLN A 82 -1.25 -2.56 -12.97
CA GLN A 82 -1.81 -3.26 -14.11
C GLN A 82 -2.21 -2.30 -15.22
N LYS A 83 -2.88 -1.21 -14.87
CA LYS A 83 -3.27 -0.17 -15.82
C LYS A 83 -2.04 0.48 -16.46
N TYR A 84 -1.02 0.71 -15.66
CA TYR A 84 0.23 1.30 -16.14
C TYR A 84 0.91 0.40 -17.15
N GLY A 85 0.97 -0.90 -16.88
CA GLY A 85 1.51 -1.87 -17.83
C GLY A 85 0.71 -1.94 -19.13
N GLN A 86 -0.62 -1.92 -19.02
CA GLN A 86 -1.50 -1.90 -20.20
C GLN A 86 -1.28 -0.63 -21.03
N ARG A 87 -1.16 0.51 -20.37
CA ARG A 87 -0.89 1.78 -21.08
C ARG A 87 0.45 1.77 -21.77
N ASP A 88 1.48 1.21 -21.14
CA ASP A 88 2.78 1.07 -21.75
C ASP A 88 2.72 0.20 -23.01
N GLU A 89 1.98 -0.90 -22.95
CA GLU A 89 1.76 -1.75 -24.10
C GLU A 89 1.00 -1.03 -25.21
N GLU A 90 -0.04 -0.28 -24.84
CA GLU A 90 -0.80 0.52 -25.79
C GLU A 90 0.06 1.58 -26.44
N VAL A 91 0.85 2.29 -25.65
CA VAL A 91 1.75 3.33 -26.16
C VAL A 91 2.79 2.72 -27.09
N ALA A 92 3.37 1.60 -26.69
CA ALA A 92 4.34 0.89 -27.55
C ALA A 92 3.70 0.46 -28.86
N GLY A 93 2.47 -0.05 -28.81
CA GLY A 93 1.72 -0.42 -30.00
C GLY A 93 1.41 0.78 -30.88
N ARG A 94 1.03 1.91 -30.29
CA ARG A 94 0.78 3.15 -31.01
C ARG A 94 2.03 3.69 -31.66
N VAL A 95 3.14 3.71 -30.93
CA VAL A 95 4.42 4.17 -31.46
C VAL A 95 4.83 3.31 -32.67
N SER A 96 4.66 2.00 -32.54
CA SER A 96 4.94 1.08 -33.64
C SER A 96 4.10 1.38 -34.88
N ARG A 97 2.82 1.73 -34.69
CA ARG A 97 1.94 2.10 -35.79
C ARG A 97 2.26 3.47 -36.34
N VAL A 98 2.58 4.40 -35.46
CA VAL A 98 2.88 5.79 -35.81
C VAL A 98 4.23 5.90 -36.52
N ALA A 99 5.11 4.93 -36.36
CA ALA A 99 6.35 4.88 -37.15
C ALA A 99 6.06 4.91 -38.63
N HIS A 100 4.83 4.59 -39.01
CA HIS A 100 4.36 4.57 -40.44
C HIS A 100 3.34 5.68 -40.73
N SER A 101 3.04 6.55 -39.77
CA SER A 101 2.03 7.59 -39.97
C SER A 101 2.42 8.84 -39.18
N ALA A 102 1.48 9.78 -39.05
CA ALA A 102 1.74 11.04 -38.32
C ALA A 102 2.06 10.79 -36.83
N PRO A 103 2.88 11.63 -36.25
CA PRO A 103 3.19 11.51 -34.81
C PRO A 103 1.94 11.67 -33.95
N GLY A 104 1.81 10.80 -32.99
CA GLY A 104 0.73 10.84 -32.02
C GLY A 104 1.20 11.43 -30.71
N SER A 105 0.25 11.79 -29.85
CA SER A 105 0.53 12.32 -28.53
C SER A 105 0.31 11.23 -27.48
N GLY A 106 1.37 10.66 -27.00
CA GLY A 106 1.26 9.60 -26.01
C GLY A 106 1.55 10.03 -24.59
N GLY A 107 2.04 11.26 -24.41
CA GLY A 107 2.53 11.70 -23.12
C GLY A 107 1.45 12.06 -22.09
N THR A 108 0.24 12.30 -22.53
CA THR A 108 -0.84 12.74 -21.65
C THR A 108 -1.33 11.67 -20.69
N HIS A 109 -1.13 10.41 -21.01
CA HIS A 109 -1.56 9.31 -20.14
C HIS A 109 -0.81 9.30 -18.81
N LEU A 110 0.47 9.59 -18.84
CA LEU A 110 1.27 9.63 -17.64
C LEU A 110 0.82 10.78 -16.72
N GLN A 111 0.53 11.92 -17.30
CA GLN A 111 -0.01 13.07 -16.58
C GLN A 111 -1.34 12.72 -15.91
N SER A 112 -2.22 12.10 -16.64
CA SER A 112 -3.53 11.69 -16.14
C SER A 112 -3.39 10.70 -14.99
N PHE A 113 -2.46 9.77 -15.09
CA PHE A 113 -2.17 8.80 -14.03
C PHE A 113 -1.62 9.49 -12.79
N MET A 114 -0.68 10.42 -12.97
CA MET A 114 -0.04 11.11 -11.85
C MET A 114 -0.96 12.13 -11.19
N GLY A 115 -1.87 12.70 -11.94
CA GLY A 115 -2.82 13.67 -11.43
C GLY A 115 -4.03 13.07 -10.74
N GLY A 116 -4.27 11.82 -10.98
CA GLY A 116 -5.37 11.11 -10.37
C GLY A 116 -4.98 10.50 -9.05
#